data_2e1cb370037de8b31deda190f98d2fa3
#
_entry.id   2e1cb370037de8b31deda190f98d2fa3
#
_cell.length_a   1.000
_cell.length_b   1.000
_cell.length_c   1.000
_cell.angle_alpha   90.00
_cell.angle_beta   90.00
_cell.angle_gamma   90.00
#
_symmetry.space_group_name_H-M   'P 1'
#
loop_
_entity.id
_entity.type
_entity.pdbx_description
1 polymer ?
#
loop_
_entity_poly.entity_id
_entity_poly.type
_entity_poly.pdbx_seq_one_letter_code
_entity_poly.pdbx_strand_id
1 'polypeptide(L)'
;MNTATLEAPTEEKKAAVPQTTRFDRLKKNYKGFQKPVQEGDVELLSFGYEDFEAAVAETSYSFERNSIVKGQCIEYEPKGVIVDIGAKASAFLPEAEAALIQPVGSIVNDLVALNEEIDFQIISDEDENGQLLVSIRRIQYRSAWETILQMQSEDAILEAEVVSVNRGGAICLVEGLRAFLPGSHLAGKMATEDLIGAKLPLKFLEVNQENNKLVVSNRKAVVETQMADLSRGDLVEGVVQALKPYGAFIEVGGMSGLLHISQISYDRIEDLEQVLQPGMAVKCMIIDHDKVNGRIALSTKTLEPTPGDMLRDSSKVFDMAEESAEKYHTKMEEERKARETAARDIVLGLGDSLDGLGDDLNGEGSASASSDPLADVSDSLDSLLS
;
A
#
# COMPACT_ATOMS: atom_id res chain seq x y z
N MET A 1 17.50 -79.67 86.61
CA MET A 1 16.59 -80.07 85.63
C MET A 1 15.98 -78.81 85.02
N ASN A 2 16.52 -78.38 83.95
CA ASN A 2 16.23 -77.08 83.30
C ASN A 2 15.21 -77.26 82.18
N THR A 3 14.06 -76.67 82.35
CA THR A 3 13.10 -76.50 81.29
C THR A 3 13.36 -75.19 80.60
N ALA A 4 13.88 -75.31 79.39
CA ALA A 4 14.09 -74.16 78.52
C ALA A 4 12.74 -73.82 77.85
N THR A 5 12.31 -72.60 78.06
CA THR A 5 11.13 -72.01 77.40
C THR A 5 11.55 -71.46 76.05
N LEU A 6 11.07 -72.04 74.96
CA LEU A 6 11.23 -71.51 73.59
C LEU A 6 10.24 -70.32 73.34
N GLU A 7 10.80 -69.12 73.23
CA GLU A 7 10.09 -67.94 72.72
C GLU A 7 9.93 -68.13 71.25
N ALA A 8 8.69 -67.95 70.76
CA ALA A 8 8.28 -67.87 69.33
C ALA A 8 8.70 -66.54 68.68
N PRO A 9 9.15 -66.54 67.43
CA PRO A 9 9.54 -65.28 66.76
C PRO A 9 8.30 -64.46 66.43
N THR A 10 8.36 -63.16 66.78
CA THR A 10 7.41 -62.16 66.49
C THR A 10 7.27 -61.96 64.96
N GLU A 11 6.11 -62.18 64.39
CA GLU A 11 5.79 -61.85 62.99
C GLU A 11 5.90 -60.33 62.76
N GLU A 12 6.91 -59.90 61.99
CA GLU A 12 6.98 -58.55 61.40
C GLU A 12 5.77 -58.40 60.47
N LYS A 13 4.86 -57.52 60.84
CA LYS A 13 3.77 -57.03 59.96
C LYS A 13 4.42 -56.36 58.76
N LYS A 14 4.46 -57.06 57.61
CA LYS A 14 4.75 -56.46 56.30
C LYS A 14 3.76 -55.32 56.09
N ALA A 15 4.29 -54.07 56.05
CA ALA A 15 3.51 -52.90 55.67
C ALA A 15 2.82 -53.14 54.32
N ALA A 16 1.51 -53.04 54.30
CA ALA A 16 0.71 -53.20 53.10
C ALA A 16 1.12 -52.10 52.10
N VAL A 17 1.65 -52.50 50.96
CA VAL A 17 1.95 -51.56 49.85
C VAL A 17 0.59 -50.93 49.46
N PRO A 18 0.46 -49.60 49.50
CA PRO A 18 -0.77 -48.93 49.15
C PRO A 18 -1.10 -49.28 47.69
N GLN A 19 -2.30 -49.90 47.48
CA GLN A 19 -2.78 -50.18 46.15
C GLN A 19 -3.06 -48.86 45.46
N THR A 20 -2.19 -48.47 44.51
CA THR A 20 -2.43 -47.28 43.67
C THR A 20 -3.71 -47.44 42.93
N THR A 21 -4.66 -46.52 43.17
CA THR A 21 -5.95 -46.49 42.49
C THR A 21 -5.77 -46.24 41.01
N ARG A 22 -6.78 -46.59 40.20
CA ARG A 22 -6.76 -46.30 38.75
C ARG A 22 -6.49 -44.81 38.47
N PHE A 23 -7.00 -43.96 39.35
CA PHE A 23 -6.76 -42.51 39.31
C PHE A 23 -5.28 -42.12 39.52
N ASP A 24 -4.57 -42.77 40.42
CA ASP A 24 -3.16 -42.48 40.68
C ASP A 24 -2.25 -42.94 39.52
N ARG A 25 -2.66 -43.95 38.76
CA ARG A 25 -1.96 -44.35 37.53
C ARG A 25 -2.21 -43.37 36.40
N LEU A 26 -3.40 -42.80 36.25
CA LEU A 26 -3.70 -41.74 35.25
C LEU A 26 -2.95 -40.47 35.57
N LYS A 27 -2.88 -40.05 36.82
CA LYS A 27 -2.08 -38.89 37.27
C LYS A 27 -0.60 -39.02 36.93
N LYS A 28 -0.04 -40.22 37.00
CA LYS A 28 1.41 -40.45 36.75
C LYS A 28 1.77 -40.33 35.26
N ASN A 29 0.81 -40.52 34.35
CA ASN A 29 1.00 -40.45 32.90
C ASN A 29 0.66 -39.08 32.29
N TYR A 30 0.11 -38.17 33.09
CA TYR A 30 -0.24 -36.82 32.60
C TYR A 30 0.98 -35.90 32.74
N LYS A 31 1.58 -35.47 31.63
CA LYS A 31 2.75 -34.59 31.58
C LYS A 31 2.57 -33.20 32.21
N GLY A 32 1.32 -32.81 32.53
CA GLY A 32 0.98 -31.50 33.11
C GLY A 32 0.60 -31.53 34.59
N PHE A 33 0.77 -32.68 35.30
CA PHE A 33 0.35 -32.76 36.70
C PHE A 33 1.32 -31.96 37.60
N GLN A 34 0.88 -30.81 38.07
CA GLN A 34 1.55 -30.09 39.17
C GLN A 34 1.33 -30.85 40.48
N LYS A 35 2.34 -30.86 41.34
CA LYS A 35 2.24 -31.43 42.70
C LYS A 35 1.02 -30.80 43.40
N PRO A 36 0.23 -31.58 44.18
CA PRO A 36 -0.82 -31.00 44.97
C PRO A 36 -0.26 -29.90 45.86
N VAL A 37 -0.89 -28.75 45.84
CA VAL A 37 -0.55 -27.59 46.67
C VAL A 37 -0.57 -28.06 48.15
N GLN A 38 0.48 -27.78 48.92
CA GLN A 38 0.50 -28.10 50.35
C GLN A 38 -0.45 -27.14 51.08
N GLU A 39 -1.04 -27.60 52.15
CA GLU A 39 -2.07 -26.79 52.90
C GLU A 39 -1.62 -25.39 53.31
N GLY A 40 -0.33 -25.08 53.33
CA GLY A 40 0.22 -23.76 53.59
C GLY A 40 0.21 -22.81 52.36
N ASP A 41 0.05 -23.35 51.15
CA ASP A 41 0.09 -22.54 49.90
C ASP A 41 -1.33 -22.09 49.48
N VAL A 42 -2.37 -22.58 50.16
CA VAL A 42 -3.78 -22.28 49.83
C VAL A 42 -4.15 -20.81 50.13
N GLU A 43 -3.46 -20.14 51.05
CA GLU A 43 -3.71 -18.72 51.34
C GLU A 43 -3.20 -17.77 50.26
N LEU A 44 -2.30 -18.21 49.38
CA LEU A 44 -1.77 -17.40 48.27
C LEU A 44 -2.60 -17.50 46.98
N LEU A 45 -3.50 -18.48 46.87
CA LEU A 45 -4.39 -18.67 45.76
C LEU A 45 -5.83 -18.35 46.21
N SER A 46 -6.12 -17.07 46.43
CA SER A 46 -7.51 -16.62 46.59
C SER A 46 -8.24 -16.62 45.25
N PHE A 47 -8.21 -17.77 44.56
CA PHE A 47 -8.97 -17.98 43.35
C PHE A 47 -10.40 -18.33 43.76
N GLY A 48 -11.23 -17.29 43.84
CA GLY A 48 -12.64 -17.41 44.21
C GLY A 48 -13.48 -17.98 43.08
N TYR A 49 -14.71 -18.35 43.40
CA TYR A 49 -15.68 -18.77 42.39
C TYR A 49 -15.97 -17.65 41.38
N GLU A 50 -15.92 -16.39 41.80
CA GLU A 50 -16.08 -15.21 40.96
C GLU A 50 -14.92 -15.08 39.95
N ASP A 51 -13.68 -15.33 40.39
CA ASP A 51 -12.49 -15.31 39.52
C ASP A 51 -12.55 -16.47 38.50
N PHE A 52 -13.07 -17.61 38.92
CA PHE A 52 -13.30 -18.76 38.02
C PHE A 52 -14.38 -18.44 36.98
N GLU A 53 -15.49 -17.82 37.39
CA GLU A 53 -16.58 -17.44 36.49
C GLU A 53 -16.13 -16.36 35.51
N ALA A 54 -15.33 -15.38 35.94
CA ALA A 54 -14.71 -14.38 35.09
C ALA A 54 -13.74 -15.02 34.09
N ALA A 55 -12.86 -15.92 34.53
CA ALA A 55 -11.92 -16.61 33.66
C ALA A 55 -12.64 -17.53 32.63
N VAL A 56 -13.73 -18.18 33.03
CA VAL A 56 -14.56 -19.00 32.12
C VAL A 56 -15.31 -18.11 31.10
N ALA A 57 -15.80 -16.94 31.52
CA ALA A 57 -16.44 -15.99 30.62
C ALA A 57 -15.44 -15.41 29.59
N GLU A 58 -14.20 -15.16 30.02
CA GLU A 58 -13.12 -14.69 29.14
C GLU A 58 -12.67 -15.77 28.15
N THR A 59 -12.77 -17.05 28.51
CA THR A 59 -12.39 -18.21 27.67
C THR A 59 -13.58 -18.85 26.95
N SER A 60 -14.75 -18.22 26.93
CA SER A 60 -15.90 -18.74 26.15
C SER A 60 -15.65 -18.55 24.66
N TYR A 61 -15.04 -19.54 24.03
CA TYR A 61 -14.88 -19.59 22.58
C TYR A 61 -16.24 -19.88 21.92
N SER A 62 -16.80 -18.91 21.21
CA SER A 62 -17.91 -19.18 20.30
C SER A 62 -17.32 -19.55 18.94
N PHE A 63 -17.40 -20.82 18.58
CA PHE A 63 -16.96 -21.33 17.27
C PHE A 63 -18.04 -21.09 16.22
N GLU A 64 -18.38 -19.81 16.01
CA GLU A 64 -19.36 -19.44 15.00
C GLU A 64 -18.71 -19.39 13.61
N ARG A 65 -19.50 -19.62 12.58
CA ARG A 65 -19.07 -19.49 11.20
C ARG A 65 -18.56 -18.06 10.93
N ASN A 66 -17.43 -17.94 10.25
CA ASN A 66 -16.69 -16.71 9.97
C ASN A 66 -15.98 -16.06 11.17
N SER A 67 -16.02 -16.63 12.37
CA SER A 67 -15.19 -16.13 13.48
C SER A 67 -13.71 -16.42 13.22
N ILE A 68 -12.85 -15.55 13.76
CA ILE A 68 -11.40 -15.72 13.72
C ILE A 68 -10.97 -16.33 15.04
N VAL A 69 -10.22 -17.42 14.98
CA VAL A 69 -9.69 -18.15 16.13
C VAL A 69 -8.18 -18.31 15.98
N LYS A 70 -7.46 -18.23 17.08
CA LYS A 70 -6.04 -18.56 17.13
C LYS A 70 -5.88 -20.05 17.27
N GLY A 71 -4.96 -20.62 16.52
CA GLY A 71 -4.67 -22.04 16.58
C GLY A 71 -3.22 -22.34 16.26
N GLN A 72 -2.83 -23.57 16.56
CA GLN A 72 -1.49 -24.06 16.33
C GLN A 72 -1.52 -25.29 15.42
N CYS A 73 -0.69 -25.31 14.38
CA CYS A 73 -0.60 -26.45 13.48
C CYS A 73 0.17 -27.58 14.16
N ILE A 74 -0.45 -28.78 14.27
CA ILE A 74 0.12 -29.94 14.98
C ILE A 74 0.75 -30.93 14.01
N GLU A 75 0.01 -31.33 12.97
CA GLU A 75 0.38 -32.44 12.10
C GLU A 75 -0.05 -32.18 10.66
N TYR A 76 0.80 -32.60 9.71
CA TYR A 76 0.46 -32.56 8.28
C TYR A 76 -0.25 -33.84 7.85
N GLU A 77 -1.34 -33.68 7.16
CA GLU A 77 -2.06 -34.75 6.45
C GLU A 77 -1.88 -34.62 4.93
N PRO A 78 -2.09 -35.71 4.17
CA PRO A 78 -1.94 -35.67 2.70
C PRO A 78 -2.83 -34.66 1.96
N LYS A 79 -3.90 -34.16 2.61
CA LYS A 79 -4.86 -33.21 2.04
C LYS A 79 -4.95 -31.89 2.78
N GLY A 80 -4.14 -31.70 3.83
CA GLY A 80 -4.22 -30.49 4.65
C GLY A 80 -3.40 -30.57 5.92
N VAL A 81 -3.77 -29.79 6.91
CA VAL A 81 -3.11 -29.68 8.21
C VAL A 81 -4.12 -29.81 9.33
N ILE A 82 -3.77 -30.54 10.37
CA ILE A 82 -4.52 -30.59 11.63
C ILE A 82 -4.08 -29.42 12.50
N VAL A 83 -5.05 -28.65 12.96
CA VAL A 83 -4.86 -27.45 13.76
C VAL A 83 -5.54 -27.59 15.11
N ASP A 84 -4.80 -27.31 16.18
CA ASP A 84 -5.36 -27.17 17.52
C ASP A 84 -5.82 -25.73 17.76
N ILE A 85 -7.09 -25.56 17.97
CA ILE A 85 -7.74 -24.27 18.26
C ILE A 85 -8.17 -24.16 19.72
N GLY A 86 -7.73 -25.09 20.59
CA GLY A 86 -8.16 -25.15 21.98
C GLY A 86 -9.58 -25.70 22.17
N ALA A 87 -10.21 -26.21 21.11
CA ALA A 87 -11.52 -26.84 21.15
C ALA A 87 -11.44 -28.31 21.59
N LYS A 88 -12.60 -28.95 21.77
CA LYS A 88 -12.70 -30.39 22.13
C LYS A 88 -12.12 -31.29 21.03
N ALA A 89 -12.31 -30.92 19.78
CA ALA A 89 -11.73 -31.57 18.60
C ALA A 89 -10.80 -30.63 17.85
N SER A 90 -9.79 -31.18 17.20
CA SER A 90 -8.89 -30.44 16.33
C SER A 90 -9.61 -30.00 15.05
N ALA A 91 -9.24 -28.82 14.53
CA ALA A 91 -9.75 -28.31 13.27
C ALA A 91 -8.90 -28.85 12.09
N PHE A 92 -9.49 -28.84 10.89
CA PHE A 92 -8.84 -29.25 9.67
C PHE A 92 -8.68 -28.05 8.72
N LEU A 93 -7.46 -27.83 8.25
CA LEU A 93 -7.12 -26.83 7.24
C LEU A 93 -6.86 -27.54 5.91
N PRO A 94 -7.76 -27.45 4.92
CA PRO A 94 -7.52 -28.01 3.59
C PRO A 94 -6.36 -27.30 2.87
N GLU A 95 -5.64 -28.03 2.03
CA GLU A 95 -4.57 -27.48 1.20
C GLU A 95 -5.01 -26.25 0.37
N ALA A 96 -6.20 -26.31 -0.24
CA ALA A 96 -6.76 -25.22 -1.03
C ALA A 96 -7.05 -23.93 -0.24
N GLU A 97 -7.18 -24.02 1.08
CA GLU A 97 -7.49 -22.91 1.99
C GLU A 97 -6.29 -22.50 2.86
N ALA A 98 -5.11 -23.12 2.64
CA ALA A 98 -3.90 -22.84 3.41
C ALA A 98 -3.27 -21.49 3.06
N ALA A 99 -3.30 -21.06 1.79
CA ALA A 99 -2.76 -19.77 1.38
C ALA A 99 -3.53 -19.18 0.18
N LEU A 100 -3.48 -17.84 0.07
CA LEU A 100 -4.04 -17.12 -1.08
C LEU A 100 -3.17 -17.32 -2.33
N ILE A 101 -1.85 -17.22 -2.17
CA ILE A 101 -0.86 -17.46 -3.23
C ILE A 101 -0.25 -18.82 -2.98
N GLN A 102 -0.51 -19.75 -3.88
CA GLN A 102 0.10 -21.08 -3.85
C GLN A 102 1.08 -21.17 -5.03
N PRO A 103 2.40 -21.18 -4.80
CA PRO A 103 3.37 -21.44 -5.84
C PRO A 103 3.12 -22.82 -6.47
N VAL A 104 3.28 -22.94 -7.77
CA VAL A 104 3.07 -24.20 -8.49
C VAL A 104 4.05 -25.25 -7.96
N GLY A 105 3.49 -26.34 -7.37
CA GLY A 105 4.30 -27.44 -6.81
C GLY A 105 4.69 -27.25 -5.34
N SER A 106 4.23 -26.20 -4.65
CA SER A 106 4.40 -26.10 -3.20
C SER A 106 3.53 -27.10 -2.47
N ILE A 107 4.10 -27.74 -1.47
CA ILE A 107 3.37 -28.62 -0.55
C ILE A 107 2.91 -27.76 0.64
N VAL A 108 1.82 -28.15 1.28
CA VAL A 108 1.28 -27.43 2.46
C VAL A 108 2.33 -27.20 3.55
N ASN A 109 3.31 -28.10 3.66
CA ASN A 109 4.42 -28.00 4.59
C ASN A 109 5.30 -26.75 4.39
N ASP A 110 5.35 -26.22 3.16
CA ASP A 110 6.14 -25.02 2.83
C ASP A 110 5.36 -23.73 3.13
N LEU A 111 4.02 -23.84 3.24
CA LEU A 111 3.12 -22.71 3.42
C LEU A 111 2.84 -22.40 4.89
N VAL A 112 2.83 -23.42 5.74
CA VAL A 112 2.46 -23.31 7.15
C VAL A 112 3.44 -24.08 8.00
N ALA A 113 4.09 -23.44 8.96
CA ALA A 113 5.02 -24.09 9.87
C ALA A 113 4.28 -24.80 11.01
N LEU A 114 4.87 -25.93 11.48
CA LEU A 114 4.34 -26.64 12.66
C LEU A 114 4.67 -25.86 13.94
N ASN A 115 3.77 -25.93 14.89
CA ASN A 115 3.85 -25.30 16.22
C ASN A 115 3.89 -23.75 16.18
N GLU A 116 3.49 -23.13 15.08
CA GLU A 116 3.31 -21.70 14.97
C GLU A 116 1.86 -21.33 15.29
N GLU A 117 1.67 -20.28 16.09
CA GLU A 117 0.35 -19.72 16.36
C GLU A 117 -0.08 -18.83 15.21
N ILE A 118 -1.15 -19.20 14.54
CA ILE A 118 -1.68 -18.49 13.38
C ILE A 118 -3.17 -18.22 13.60
N ASP A 119 -3.67 -17.14 13.02
CA ASP A 119 -5.10 -16.84 13.01
C ASP A 119 -5.80 -17.61 11.89
N PHE A 120 -6.88 -18.28 12.23
CA PHE A 120 -7.71 -19.06 11.32
C PHE A 120 -9.14 -18.53 11.29
N GLN A 121 -9.78 -18.55 10.13
CA GLN A 121 -11.20 -18.27 10.01
C GLN A 121 -11.98 -19.56 9.85
N ILE A 122 -13.06 -19.72 10.63
CA ILE A 122 -13.94 -20.89 10.56
C ILE A 122 -14.81 -20.80 9.30
N ILE A 123 -14.76 -21.85 8.48
CA ILE A 123 -15.56 -21.95 7.23
C ILE A 123 -16.91 -22.56 7.48
N SER A 124 -16.93 -23.71 8.16
CA SER A 124 -18.12 -24.51 8.42
C SER A 124 -18.22 -24.88 9.89
N ASP A 125 -19.44 -25.13 10.29
CA ASP A 125 -19.74 -25.71 11.60
C ASP A 125 -19.16 -27.13 11.72
N GLU A 126 -19.19 -27.70 12.89
CA GLU A 126 -18.67 -29.03 13.18
C GLU A 126 -19.29 -30.10 12.26
N ASP A 127 -18.43 -30.93 11.69
CA ASP A 127 -18.83 -32.12 10.95
C ASP A 127 -19.39 -33.20 11.93
N GLU A 128 -19.88 -34.29 11.37
CA GLU A 128 -20.38 -35.46 12.17
C GLU A 128 -19.34 -35.97 13.18
N ASN A 129 -18.06 -35.71 12.94
CA ASN A 129 -16.93 -36.05 13.81
C ASN A 129 -16.58 -34.94 14.82
N GLY A 130 -17.28 -33.80 14.82
CA GLY A 130 -16.96 -32.63 15.64
C GLY A 130 -15.74 -31.84 15.16
N GLN A 131 -15.32 -32.05 13.92
CA GLN A 131 -14.15 -31.39 13.34
C GLN A 131 -14.58 -30.12 12.60
N LEU A 132 -13.95 -28.99 12.96
CA LEU A 132 -14.18 -27.69 12.31
C LEU A 132 -13.29 -27.55 11.07
N LEU A 133 -13.82 -26.90 10.03
CA LEU A 133 -13.06 -26.55 8.83
C LEU A 133 -12.60 -25.10 8.94
N VAL A 134 -11.29 -24.90 8.81
CA VAL A 134 -10.66 -23.58 8.95
C VAL A 134 -9.93 -23.13 7.68
N SER A 135 -9.71 -21.81 7.55
CA SER A 135 -9.03 -21.21 6.40
C SER A 135 -8.14 -20.06 6.83
N ILE A 136 -6.92 -20.03 6.31
CA ILE A 136 -6.01 -18.88 6.34
C ILE A 136 -6.29 -17.99 5.12
N ARG A 137 -6.56 -18.59 3.98
CA ARG A 137 -6.80 -17.91 2.71
C ARG A 137 -7.86 -16.81 2.80
N ARG A 138 -8.94 -17.03 3.55
CA ARG A 138 -10.01 -16.04 3.72
C ARG A 138 -9.55 -14.80 4.47
N ILE A 139 -8.68 -14.96 5.47
CA ILE A 139 -8.09 -13.85 6.22
C ILE A 139 -7.16 -13.06 5.30
N GLN A 140 -6.26 -13.76 4.60
CA GLN A 140 -5.34 -13.16 3.63
C GLN A 140 -6.10 -12.42 2.50
N TYR A 141 -7.20 -13.01 2.03
CA TYR A 141 -8.05 -12.40 1.02
C TYR A 141 -8.68 -11.08 1.49
N ARG A 142 -9.16 -11.02 2.73
CA ARG A 142 -9.69 -9.79 3.33
C ARG A 142 -8.60 -8.75 3.48
N SER A 143 -7.46 -9.11 4.05
CA SER A 143 -6.30 -8.23 4.21
C SER A 143 -5.80 -7.70 2.87
N ALA A 144 -5.74 -8.54 1.83
CA ALA A 144 -5.36 -8.12 0.48
C ALA A 144 -6.32 -7.05 -0.09
N TRP A 145 -7.64 -7.20 0.13
CA TRP A 145 -8.60 -6.17 -0.28
C TRP A 145 -8.44 -4.86 0.49
N GLU A 146 -8.19 -4.91 1.79
CA GLU A 146 -7.93 -3.72 2.62
C GLU A 146 -6.67 -2.99 2.12
N THR A 147 -5.60 -3.73 1.84
CA THR A 147 -4.36 -3.19 1.26
C THR A 147 -4.61 -2.55 -0.10
N ILE A 148 -5.38 -3.20 -0.98
CA ILE A 148 -5.69 -2.67 -2.32
C ILE A 148 -6.54 -1.38 -2.23
N LEU A 149 -7.51 -1.33 -1.32
CA LEU A 149 -8.32 -0.12 -1.10
C LEU A 149 -7.46 1.03 -0.56
N GLN A 150 -6.52 0.74 0.33
CA GLN A 150 -5.56 1.72 0.81
C GLN A 150 -4.67 2.23 -0.33
N MET A 151 -4.04 1.34 -1.11
CA MET A 151 -3.22 1.71 -2.27
C MET A 151 -4.00 2.50 -3.31
N GLN A 152 -5.28 2.21 -3.51
CA GLN A 152 -6.16 2.99 -4.37
C GLN A 152 -6.37 4.40 -3.84
N SER A 153 -6.57 4.58 -2.53
CA SER A 153 -6.76 5.89 -1.91
C SER A 153 -5.49 6.77 -1.96
N GLU A 154 -4.32 6.13 -1.93
CA GLU A 154 -3.02 6.78 -2.04
C GLU A 154 -2.59 7.01 -3.49
N ASP A 155 -3.38 6.52 -4.47
CA ASP A 155 -3.04 6.57 -5.91
C ASP A 155 -1.69 5.92 -6.25
N ALA A 156 -1.27 4.92 -5.44
CA ALA A 156 0.05 4.31 -5.55
C ALA A 156 0.24 3.53 -6.86
N ILE A 157 1.45 3.60 -7.41
CA ILE A 157 1.89 2.75 -8.53
C ILE A 157 2.42 1.45 -7.93
N LEU A 158 1.93 0.32 -8.43
CA LEU A 158 2.35 -1.01 -8.02
C LEU A 158 2.96 -1.77 -9.19
N GLU A 159 3.86 -2.69 -8.90
CA GLU A 159 4.39 -3.64 -9.87
C GLU A 159 3.70 -4.99 -9.70
N ALA A 160 3.19 -5.54 -10.79
CA ALA A 160 2.56 -6.85 -10.76
C ALA A 160 2.95 -7.71 -11.95
N GLU A 161 2.96 -9.02 -11.72
CA GLU A 161 3.32 -10.02 -12.71
C GLU A 161 2.09 -10.42 -13.53
N VAL A 162 2.28 -10.55 -14.84
CA VAL A 162 1.25 -11.04 -15.76
C VAL A 162 1.18 -12.56 -15.72
N VAL A 163 0.06 -13.10 -15.27
CA VAL A 163 -0.16 -14.56 -15.16
C VAL A 163 -0.71 -15.16 -16.44
N SER A 164 -1.63 -14.46 -17.09
CA SER A 164 -2.23 -14.96 -18.35
C SER A 164 -2.66 -13.82 -19.25
N VAL A 165 -2.73 -14.07 -20.53
CA VAL A 165 -3.16 -13.12 -21.57
C VAL A 165 -4.35 -13.67 -22.33
N ASN A 166 -5.37 -12.82 -22.51
CA ASN A 166 -6.60 -13.11 -23.23
C ASN A 166 -6.79 -12.11 -24.39
N ARG A 167 -7.73 -12.38 -25.31
CA ARG A 167 -8.06 -11.47 -26.43
C ARG A 167 -8.47 -10.05 -25.99
N GLY A 168 -9.04 -9.91 -24.78
CA GLY A 168 -9.48 -8.62 -24.23
C GLY A 168 -8.42 -7.88 -23.43
N GLY A 169 -7.33 -8.54 -23.05
CA GLY A 169 -6.31 -7.97 -22.17
C GLY A 169 -5.52 -9.03 -21.42
N ALA A 170 -4.78 -8.61 -20.40
CA ALA A 170 -3.98 -9.46 -19.54
C ALA A 170 -4.60 -9.61 -18.15
N ILE A 171 -4.26 -10.68 -17.46
CA ILE A 171 -4.59 -10.90 -16.05
C ILE A 171 -3.29 -10.83 -15.26
N CYS A 172 -3.23 -9.89 -14.34
CA CYS A 172 -2.09 -9.68 -13.45
C CYS A 172 -2.43 -10.17 -12.04
N LEU A 173 -1.41 -10.57 -11.29
CA LEU A 173 -1.54 -10.95 -9.89
C LEU A 173 -1.10 -9.77 -9.01
N VAL A 174 -2.04 -9.18 -8.28
CA VAL A 174 -1.83 -8.07 -7.35
C VAL A 174 -2.17 -8.53 -5.96
N GLU A 175 -1.20 -8.57 -5.05
CA GLU A 175 -1.38 -9.05 -3.66
C GLU A 175 -2.15 -10.39 -3.57
N GLY A 176 -1.94 -11.28 -4.55
CA GLY A 176 -2.64 -12.56 -4.63
C GLY A 176 -4.03 -12.50 -5.27
N LEU A 177 -4.56 -11.33 -5.59
CA LEU A 177 -5.82 -11.16 -6.29
C LEU A 177 -5.61 -11.01 -7.80
N ARG A 178 -6.57 -11.53 -8.57
CA ARG A 178 -6.53 -11.41 -10.03
C ARG A 178 -7.06 -10.05 -10.47
N ALA A 179 -6.18 -9.23 -11.04
CA ALA A 179 -6.52 -7.95 -11.63
C ALA A 179 -6.62 -8.06 -13.15
N PHE A 180 -7.63 -7.44 -13.74
CA PHE A 180 -7.79 -7.39 -15.19
C PHE A 180 -7.16 -6.10 -15.74
N LEU A 181 -6.27 -6.26 -16.73
CA LEU A 181 -5.64 -5.19 -17.47
C LEU A 181 -6.20 -5.19 -18.89
N PRO A 182 -7.10 -4.26 -19.26
CA PRO A 182 -7.63 -4.17 -20.63
C PRO A 182 -6.54 -3.89 -21.65
N GLY A 183 -6.63 -4.48 -22.85
CA GLY A 183 -5.66 -4.28 -23.93
C GLY A 183 -5.50 -2.80 -24.35
N SER A 184 -6.56 -1.99 -24.22
CA SER A 184 -6.50 -0.54 -24.48
C SER A 184 -5.69 0.25 -23.46
N HIS A 185 -5.42 -0.34 -22.28
CA HIS A 185 -4.66 0.24 -21.19
C HIS A 185 -3.23 -0.30 -21.08
N LEU A 186 -2.79 -1.12 -22.05
CA LEU A 186 -1.38 -1.46 -22.23
C LEU A 186 -0.65 -0.30 -22.93
N ALA A 187 0.49 0.11 -22.39
CA ALA A 187 1.31 1.18 -22.97
C ALA A 187 2.07 0.65 -24.19
N GLY A 188 1.55 0.89 -25.41
CA GLY A 188 2.24 0.61 -26.68
C GLY A 188 2.51 -0.87 -27.01
N LYS A 189 2.08 -1.79 -26.16
CA LYS A 189 2.25 -3.24 -26.36
C LYS A 189 0.91 -3.90 -26.69
N MET A 190 0.89 -4.79 -27.64
CA MET A 190 -0.27 -5.66 -27.83
C MET A 190 -0.27 -6.74 -26.75
N ALA A 191 -1.45 -7.23 -26.39
CA ALA A 191 -1.60 -8.34 -25.46
C ALA A 191 -1.15 -9.66 -26.15
N THR A 192 0.15 -9.90 -26.17
CA THR A 192 0.79 -11.11 -26.71
C THR A 192 1.22 -12.03 -25.56
N GLU A 193 1.38 -13.31 -25.87
CA GLU A 193 1.82 -14.32 -24.89
C GLU A 193 3.21 -14.02 -24.30
N ASP A 194 4.02 -13.22 -24.99
CA ASP A 194 5.36 -12.79 -24.54
C ASP A 194 5.32 -11.93 -23.25
N LEU A 195 4.15 -11.42 -22.87
CA LEU A 195 3.98 -10.65 -21.64
C LEU A 195 3.82 -11.52 -20.39
N ILE A 196 3.62 -12.83 -20.54
CA ILE A 196 3.45 -13.73 -19.42
C ILE A 196 4.77 -13.80 -18.61
N GLY A 197 4.68 -13.58 -17.29
CA GLY A 197 5.84 -13.51 -16.42
C GLY A 197 6.54 -12.14 -16.38
N ALA A 198 6.11 -11.18 -17.21
CA ALA A 198 6.65 -9.83 -17.15
C ALA A 198 6.05 -9.05 -15.99
N LYS A 199 6.89 -8.31 -15.27
CA LYS A 199 6.46 -7.35 -14.25
C LYS A 199 6.14 -6.03 -14.95
N LEU A 200 4.96 -5.51 -14.71
CA LEU A 200 4.48 -4.26 -15.27
C LEU A 200 4.10 -3.29 -14.17
N PRO A 201 4.46 -1.99 -14.29
CA PRO A 201 3.92 -0.96 -13.43
C PRO A 201 2.43 -0.76 -13.75
N LEU A 202 1.60 -0.77 -12.74
CA LEU A 202 0.14 -0.71 -12.83
C LEU A 202 -0.42 0.34 -11.90
N LYS A 203 -1.53 0.93 -12.28
CA LYS A 203 -2.34 1.83 -11.45
C LYS A 203 -3.79 1.38 -11.46
N PHE A 204 -4.47 1.52 -10.34
CA PHE A 204 -5.86 1.13 -10.23
C PHE A 204 -6.79 2.04 -11.06
N LEU A 205 -7.76 1.44 -11.74
CA LEU A 205 -8.84 2.14 -12.45
C LEU A 205 -10.16 1.99 -11.71
N GLU A 206 -10.51 0.75 -11.38
CA GLU A 206 -11.77 0.40 -10.74
C GLU A 206 -11.48 -0.73 -9.74
N VAL A 207 -11.88 -0.50 -8.50
CA VAL A 207 -11.78 -1.49 -7.42
C VAL A 207 -13.18 -1.66 -6.86
N ASN A 208 -13.72 -2.87 -6.99
CA ASN A 208 -15.05 -3.22 -6.46
C ASN A 208 -14.97 -4.56 -5.72
N GLN A 209 -14.96 -4.49 -4.40
CA GLN A 209 -14.86 -5.65 -3.54
C GLN A 209 -16.12 -6.54 -3.61
N GLU A 210 -17.31 -5.96 -3.75
CA GLU A 210 -18.57 -6.72 -3.78
C GLU A 210 -18.65 -7.65 -4.98
N ASN A 211 -18.20 -7.18 -6.14
CA ASN A 211 -18.19 -7.93 -7.40
C ASN A 211 -16.86 -8.65 -7.65
N ASN A 212 -15.91 -8.60 -6.73
CA ASN A 212 -14.55 -9.12 -6.91
C ASN A 212 -13.89 -8.61 -8.21
N LYS A 213 -14.16 -7.36 -8.58
CA LYS A 213 -13.69 -6.75 -9.81
C LYS A 213 -12.52 -5.81 -9.51
N LEU A 214 -11.38 -6.13 -10.07
CA LEU A 214 -10.17 -5.33 -9.97
C LEU A 214 -9.68 -5.02 -11.38
N VAL A 215 -9.74 -3.75 -11.79
CA VAL A 215 -9.29 -3.28 -13.11
C VAL A 215 -8.11 -2.34 -12.92
N VAL A 216 -7.05 -2.60 -13.67
CA VAL A 216 -5.79 -1.86 -13.60
C VAL A 216 -5.38 -1.30 -14.96
N SER A 217 -4.48 -0.32 -14.97
CA SER A 217 -3.95 0.34 -16.17
C SER A 217 -2.45 0.47 -16.10
N ASN A 218 -1.77 -0.09 -17.06
CA ASN A 218 -0.33 0.10 -17.25
C ASN A 218 -0.05 1.47 -17.86
N ARG A 219 -0.85 1.92 -18.81
CA ARG A 219 -0.68 3.21 -19.48
C ARG A 219 -0.65 4.38 -18.49
N LYS A 220 -1.59 4.39 -17.52
CA LYS A 220 -1.62 5.45 -16.49
C LYS A 220 -0.37 5.42 -15.61
N ALA A 221 0.08 4.24 -15.20
CA ALA A 221 1.28 4.11 -14.38
C ALA A 221 2.53 4.60 -15.11
N VAL A 222 2.72 4.18 -16.36
CA VAL A 222 3.87 4.61 -17.18
C VAL A 222 3.86 6.11 -17.41
N VAL A 223 2.71 6.68 -17.76
CA VAL A 223 2.55 8.13 -17.95
C VAL A 223 2.90 8.89 -16.68
N GLU A 224 2.44 8.44 -15.54
CA GLU A 224 2.70 9.10 -14.25
C GLU A 224 4.17 8.99 -13.83
N THR A 225 4.80 7.83 -14.02
CA THR A 225 6.24 7.64 -13.77
C THR A 225 7.05 8.59 -14.67
N GLN A 226 6.76 8.62 -15.96
CA GLN A 226 7.44 9.51 -16.90
C GLN A 226 7.19 10.99 -16.58
N MET A 227 5.98 11.35 -16.11
CA MET A 227 5.69 12.71 -15.69
C MET A 227 6.36 13.11 -14.38
N ALA A 228 6.68 12.16 -13.51
CA ALA A 228 7.45 12.44 -12.31
C ALA A 228 8.91 12.79 -12.63
N ASP A 229 9.44 12.20 -13.69
CA ASP A 229 10.80 12.45 -14.17
C ASP A 229 10.92 13.74 -14.97
N LEU A 230 9.80 14.27 -15.52
CA LEU A 230 9.79 15.48 -16.35
C LEU A 230 9.53 16.72 -15.49
N SER A 231 10.42 17.68 -15.62
CA SER A 231 10.33 18.99 -14.95
C SER A 231 9.99 20.09 -15.96
N ARG A 232 9.42 21.17 -15.43
CA ARG A 232 9.22 22.39 -16.24
C ARG A 232 10.56 22.96 -16.67
N GLY A 233 10.70 23.19 -17.96
CA GLY A 233 11.94 23.69 -18.54
C GLY A 233 12.80 22.59 -19.19
N ASP A 234 12.48 21.30 -18.99
CA ASP A 234 13.25 20.21 -19.59
C ASP A 234 13.09 20.18 -21.11
N LEU A 235 14.19 19.86 -21.77
CA LEU A 235 14.23 19.62 -23.21
C LEU A 235 13.80 18.18 -23.50
N VAL A 236 12.80 18.02 -24.37
CA VAL A 236 12.30 16.71 -24.79
C VAL A 236 12.26 16.60 -26.29
N GLU A 237 12.54 15.39 -26.77
CA GLU A 237 12.38 15.05 -28.18
C GLU A 237 11.05 14.30 -28.38
N GLY A 238 10.31 14.72 -29.40
CA GLY A 238 9.03 14.10 -29.72
C GLY A 238 8.77 14.03 -31.22
N VAL A 239 7.78 13.24 -31.62
CA VAL A 239 7.37 13.08 -33.01
C VAL A 239 5.99 13.70 -33.20
N VAL A 240 5.85 14.53 -34.25
CA VAL A 240 4.56 15.14 -34.59
C VAL A 240 3.59 14.07 -35.07
N GLN A 241 2.53 13.83 -34.33
CA GLN A 241 1.48 12.87 -34.69
C GLN A 241 0.40 13.47 -35.60
N ALA A 242 -0.10 14.66 -35.23
CA ALA A 242 -1.18 15.30 -35.94
C ALA A 242 -1.10 16.83 -35.85
N LEU A 243 -1.46 17.49 -36.92
CA LEU A 243 -1.59 18.94 -36.97
C LEU A 243 -3.07 19.34 -36.85
N LYS A 244 -3.33 20.38 -36.08
CA LYS A 244 -4.65 21.01 -35.91
C LYS A 244 -4.53 22.52 -36.11
N PRO A 245 -5.60 23.24 -36.44
CA PRO A 245 -5.51 24.68 -36.66
C PRO A 245 -4.97 25.49 -35.49
N TYR A 246 -5.07 24.97 -34.28
CA TYR A 246 -4.60 25.63 -33.04
C TYR A 246 -3.25 25.15 -32.54
N GLY A 247 -2.66 24.11 -33.14
CA GLY A 247 -1.38 23.57 -32.69
C GLY A 247 -1.07 22.17 -33.19
N ALA A 248 0.10 21.66 -32.85
CA ALA A 248 0.56 20.33 -33.19
C ALA A 248 0.50 19.40 -31.99
N PHE A 249 0.06 18.17 -32.19
CA PHE A 249 0.17 17.09 -31.22
C PHE A 249 1.47 16.35 -31.45
N ILE A 250 2.30 16.34 -30.42
CA ILE A 250 3.63 15.73 -30.42
C ILE A 250 3.62 14.58 -29.41
N GLU A 251 4.07 13.41 -29.81
CA GLU A 251 4.27 12.28 -28.95
C GLU A 251 5.66 12.31 -28.31
N VAL A 252 5.70 12.35 -26.98
CA VAL A 252 6.92 12.34 -26.19
C VAL A 252 6.86 11.15 -25.24
N GLY A 253 7.66 10.12 -25.49
CA GLY A 253 7.75 8.94 -24.62
C GLY A 253 6.42 8.19 -24.38
N GLY A 254 5.50 8.20 -25.38
CA GLY A 254 4.16 7.58 -25.24
C GLY A 254 3.09 8.50 -24.67
N MET A 255 3.44 9.72 -24.30
CA MET A 255 2.52 10.77 -23.86
C MET A 255 2.20 11.75 -25.00
N SER A 256 1.03 12.36 -24.95
CA SER A 256 0.61 13.36 -25.95
C SER A 256 0.88 14.77 -25.43
N GLY A 257 1.82 15.47 -26.07
CA GLY A 257 2.09 16.88 -25.83
C GLY A 257 1.36 17.77 -26.83
N LEU A 258 0.91 18.95 -26.38
CA LEU A 258 0.35 19.98 -27.23
C LEU A 258 1.36 21.13 -27.42
N LEU A 259 1.79 21.35 -28.65
CA LEU A 259 2.52 22.53 -29.05
C LEU A 259 1.53 23.53 -29.67
N HIS A 260 1.11 24.53 -28.88
CA HIS A 260 0.18 25.55 -29.35
C HIS A 260 0.85 26.47 -30.37
N ILE A 261 0.09 27.00 -31.36
CA ILE A 261 0.61 27.87 -32.43
C ILE A 261 1.40 29.08 -31.91
N SER A 262 0.95 29.68 -30.79
CA SER A 262 1.63 30.82 -30.15
C SER A 262 2.95 30.47 -29.45
N GLN A 263 3.24 29.17 -29.27
CA GLN A 263 4.42 28.63 -28.60
C GLN A 263 5.43 28.02 -29.57
N ILE A 264 5.20 28.16 -30.88
CA ILE A 264 6.12 27.65 -31.91
C ILE A 264 7.23 28.66 -32.18
N SER A 265 6.87 29.93 -32.43
CA SER A 265 7.81 31.00 -32.74
C SER A 265 7.34 32.33 -32.11
N TYR A 266 8.25 33.31 -32.08
CA TYR A 266 7.91 34.71 -31.76
C TYR A 266 7.14 35.36 -32.89
N ASP A 267 7.39 34.94 -34.15
CA ASP A 267 6.70 35.49 -35.32
C ASP A 267 5.33 34.81 -35.51
N ARG A 268 4.40 35.51 -36.11
CA ARG A 268 3.05 35.01 -36.38
C ARG A 268 3.09 33.99 -37.49
N ILE A 269 2.59 32.80 -37.18
CA ILE A 269 2.47 31.67 -38.10
C ILE A 269 1.03 31.68 -38.65
N GLU A 270 0.87 31.66 -39.97
CA GLU A 270 -0.42 31.56 -40.62
C GLU A 270 -0.79 30.07 -40.90
N ASP A 271 0.21 29.30 -41.37
CA ASP A 271 0.04 27.88 -41.70
C ASP A 271 1.03 27.01 -40.95
N LEU A 272 0.53 26.08 -40.13
CA LEU A 272 1.35 25.14 -39.38
C LEU A 272 2.06 24.10 -40.28
N GLU A 273 1.44 23.75 -41.40
CA GLU A 273 1.94 22.72 -42.32
C GLU A 273 3.25 23.15 -43.05
N GLN A 274 3.56 24.44 -43.06
CA GLN A 274 4.81 24.97 -43.64
C GLN A 274 6.01 24.77 -42.71
N VAL A 275 5.76 24.70 -41.38
CA VAL A 275 6.83 24.64 -40.35
C VAL A 275 6.96 23.20 -39.83
N LEU A 276 5.84 22.50 -39.64
CA LEU A 276 5.79 21.17 -39.05
C LEU A 276 5.09 20.20 -39.98
N GLN A 277 5.61 18.99 -40.07
CA GLN A 277 5.01 17.91 -40.86
C GLN A 277 4.72 16.70 -39.95
N PRO A 278 3.63 15.97 -40.20
CA PRO A 278 3.36 14.72 -39.49
C PRO A 278 4.53 13.72 -39.66
N GLY A 279 4.99 13.13 -38.56
CA GLY A 279 6.15 12.23 -38.57
C GLY A 279 7.51 12.93 -38.37
N MET A 280 7.57 14.24 -38.30
CA MET A 280 8.81 14.99 -38.06
C MET A 280 9.22 14.89 -36.58
N ALA A 281 10.50 14.64 -36.32
CA ALA A 281 11.07 14.72 -34.99
C ALA A 281 11.34 16.19 -34.63
N VAL A 282 10.90 16.63 -33.47
CA VAL A 282 10.97 18.01 -32.99
C VAL A 282 11.50 18.03 -31.56
N LYS A 283 12.50 18.90 -31.29
CA LYS A 283 12.94 19.17 -29.93
C LYS A 283 12.08 20.30 -29.35
N CYS A 284 11.50 20.06 -28.19
CA CYS A 284 10.60 20.99 -27.51
C CYS A 284 10.98 21.15 -26.04
N MET A 285 10.69 22.31 -25.48
CA MET A 285 10.79 22.54 -24.03
C MET A 285 9.44 22.38 -23.37
N ILE A 286 9.40 21.79 -22.19
CA ILE A 286 8.18 21.64 -21.38
C ILE A 286 7.91 22.98 -20.68
N ILE A 287 6.75 23.58 -20.95
CA ILE A 287 6.28 24.78 -20.24
C ILE A 287 5.49 24.38 -19.00
N ASP A 288 4.58 23.43 -19.18
CA ASP A 288 3.66 23.00 -18.14
C ASP A 288 3.25 21.55 -18.36
N HIS A 289 2.88 20.86 -17.29
CA HIS A 289 2.41 19.48 -17.35
C HIS A 289 1.19 19.28 -16.44
N ASP A 290 0.16 18.73 -17.03
CA ASP A 290 -1.06 18.34 -16.32
C ASP A 290 -0.98 16.86 -15.93
N LYS A 291 -0.64 16.59 -14.67
CA LYS A 291 -0.52 15.23 -14.14
C LYS A 291 -1.83 14.43 -14.16
N VAL A 292 -2.96 15.13 -14.03
CA VAL A 292 -4.28 14.47 -13.95
C VAL A 292 -4.71 13.93 -15.33
N ASN A 293 -4.55 14.74 -16.38
CA ASN A 293 -4.97 14.39 -17.72
C ASN A 293 -3.88 13.75 -18.59
N GLY A 294 -2.65 13.66 -18.10
CA GLY A 294 -1.52 13.13 -18.84
C GLY A 294 -1.17 13.97 -20.06
N ARG A 295 -1.30 15.28 -19.98
CA ARG A 295 -1.04 16.20 -21.08
C ARG A 295 0.16 17.10 -20.74
N ILE A 296 0.99 17.35 -21.76
CA ILE A 296 2.15 18.20 -21.64
C ILE A 296 1.98 19.40 -22.57
N ALA A 297 2.23 20.61 -22.06
CA ALA A 297 2.31 21.81 -22.87
C ALA A 297 3.78 22.03 -23.29
N LEU A 298 3.99 22.10 -24.59
CA LEU A 298 5.30 22.21 -25.20
C LEU A 298 5.53 23.58 -25.81
N SER A 299 6.80 24.02 -25.90
CA SER A 299 7.22 25.24 -26.60
C SER A 299 8.51 25.02 -27.35
N THR A 300 8.58 25.52 -28.56
CA THR A 300 9.82 25.71 -29.34
C THR A 300 10.26 27.16 -29.33
N LYS A 301 9.34 28.08 -29.02
CA LYS A 301 9.60 29.52 -28.91
C LYS A 301 10.70 29.89 -27.93
N THR A 302 10.78 29.19 -26.80
CA THR A 302 11.82 29.40 -25.77
C THR A 302 13.20 28.90 -26.20
N LEU A 303 13.25 28.05 -27.22
CA LEU A 303 14.49 27.53 -27.80
C LEU A 303 15.04 28.39 -28.93
N GLU A 304 14.24 29.32 -29.47
CA GLU A 304 14.70 30.22 -30.53
C GLU A 304 15.78 31.21 -30.03
N PRO A 305 17.00 31.19 -30.61
CA PRO A 305 18.04 32.19 -30.28
C PRO A 305 17.70 33.59 -30.79
N THR A 306 17.08 33.68 -31.97
CA THR A 306 16.56 34.93 -32.54
C THR A 306 15.09 34.74 -32.99
N PRO A 307 14.24 35.79 -32.83
CA PRO A 307 12.83 35.70 -33.25
C PRO A 307 12.71 35.32 -34.73
N GLY A 308 11.89 34.27 -35.01
CA GLY A 308 11.62 33.81 -36.37
C GLY A 308 12.58 32.78 -36.93
N ASP A 309 13.60 32.34 -36.20
CA ASP A 309 14.51 31.30 -36.67
C ASP A 309 13.83 29.97 -36.94
N MET A 310 12.78 29.63 -36.18
CA MET A 310 12.02 28.42 -36.39
C MET A 310 11.31 28.35 -37.76
N LEU A 311 10.97 29.52 -38.31
CA LEU A 311 10.36 29.67 -39.65
C LEU A 311 11.40 29.60 -40.78
N ARG A 312 12.66 30.00 -40.52
CA ARG A 312 13.72 30.07 -41.51
C ARG A 312 14.53 28.78 -41.57
N ASP A 313 15.01 28.33 -40.45
CA ASP A 313 15.91 27.18 -40.32
C ASP A 313 15.63 26.43 -39.00
N SER A 314 14.66 25.55 -38.98
CA SER A 314 14.31 24.74 -37.81
C SER A 314 15.45 23.86 -37.30
N SER A 315 16.32 23.41 -38.21
CA SER A 315 17.49 22.58 -37.85
C SER A 315 18.45 23.30 -36.92
N LYS A 316 18.73 24.60 -37.16
CA LYS A 316 19.61 25.41 -36.28
C LYS A 316 19.04 25.57 -34.88
N VAL A 317 17.70 25.73 -34.77
CA VAL A 317 17.01 25.84 -33.47
C VAL A 317 17.17 24.55 -32.69
N PHE A 318 17.08 23.41 -33.36
CA PHE A 318 17.24 22.10 -32.71
C PHE A 318 18.68 21.78 -32.31
N ASP A 319 19.68 22.25 -33.11
CA ASP A 319 21.10 22.09 -32.80
C ASP A 319 21.50 22.94 -31.59
N MET A 320 20.92 24.13 -31.44
CA MET A 320 21.18 25.05 -30.33
C MET A 320 20.20 24.88 -29.16
N ALA A 321 19.29 23.93 -29.24
CA ALA A 321 18.24 23.73 -28.25
C ALA A 321 18.78 23.46 -26.84
N GLU A 322 19.88 22.72 -26.73
CA GLU A 322 20.51 22.38 -25.45
C GLU A 322 21.10 23.64 -24.78
N GLU A 323 21.83 24.46 -25.51
CA GLU A 323 22.39 25.74 -24.99
C GLU A 323 21.29 26.73 -24.59
N SER A 324 20.20 26.76 -25.34
CA SER A 324 19.03 27.62 -25.05
C SER A 324 18.26 27.12 -23.82
N ALA A 325 18.15 25.81 -23.62
CA ALA A 325 17.56 25.22 -22.44
C ALA A 325 18.39 25.52 -21.18
N GLU A 326 19.71 25.38 -21.23
CA GLU A 326 20.60 25.74 -20.11
C GLU A 326 20.46 27.21 -19.71
N LYS A 327 20.43 28.12 -20.71
CA LYS A 327 20.19 29.55 -20.46
C LYS A 327 18.84 29.83 -19.82
N TYR A 328 17.81 29.08 -20.21
CA TYR A 328 16.48 29.18 -19.62
C TYR A 328 16.48 28.67 -18.15
N HIS A 329 17.15 27.56 -17.87
CA HIS A 329 17.27 27.03 -16.51
C HIS A 329 18.02 28.00 -15.58
N THR A 330 19.16 28.55 -16.03
CA THR A 330 19.91 29.55 -15.23
C THR A 330 19.06 30.77 -14.92
N LYS A 331 18.32 31.28 -15.91
CA LYS A 331 17.40 32.41 -15.72
C LYS A 331 16.28 32.10 -14.75
N MET A 332 15.68 30.92 -14.84
CA MET A 332 14.61 30.47 -13.92
C MET A 332 15.11 30.30 -12.49
N GLU A 333 16.34 29.79 -12.32
CA GLU A 333 16.96 29.69 -10.99
C GLU A 333 17.28 31.07 -10.39
N GLU A 334 17.77 32.02 -11.20
CA GLU A 334 17.99 33.39 -10.77
C GLU A 334 16.67 34.06 -10.35
N GLU A 335 15.61 33.88 -11.15
CA GLU A 335 14.28 34.41 -10.83
C GLU A 335 13.70 33.80 -9.56
N ARG A 336 13.88 32.48 -9.35
CA ARG A 336 13.47 31.82 -8.11
C ARG A 336 14.21 32.33 -6.90
N LYS A 337 15.55 32.47 -7.00
CA LYS A 337 16.38 33.05 -5.94
C LYS A 337 15.99 34.51 -5.64
N ALA A 338 15.69 35.28 -6.67
CA ALA A 338 15.23 36.64 -6.50
C ALA A 338 13.87 36.74 -5.80
N ARG A 339 12.95 35.82 -6.12
CA ARG A 339 11.63 35.72 -5.42
C ARG A 339 11.80 35.27 -3.98
N GLU A 340 12.66 34.28 -3.72
CA GLU A 340 12.95 33.81 -2.36
C GLU A 340 13.60 34.91 -1.51
N THR A 341 14.53 35.67 -2.05
CA THR A 341 15.11 36.81 -1.34
C THR A 341 14.09 37.91 -1.06
N ALA A 342 13.26 38.26 -2.05
CA ALA A 342 12.20 39.23 -1.88
C ALA A 342 11.16 38.80 -0.83
N ALA A 343 10.77 37.51 -0.86
CA ALA A 343 9.87 36.95 0.15
C ALA A 343 10.49 36.97 1.55
N ARG A 344 11.79 36.68 1.64
CA ARG A 344 12.52 36.71 2.92
C ARG A 344 12.63 38.11 3.48
N ASP A 345 12.86 39.10 2.61
CA ASP A 345 12.95 40.53 2.98
C ASP A 345 11.57 41.04 3.46
N ILE A 346 10.47 40.58 2.84
CA ILE A 346 9.11 40.91 3.28
C ILE A 346 8.84 40.32 4.66
N VAL A 347 9.22 39.07 4.91
CA VAL A 347 9.03 38.40 6.21
C VAL A 347 9.86 39.08 7.31
N LEU A 348 11.11 39.45 6.99
CA LEU A 348 11.98 40.21 7.92
C LEU A 348 11.44 41.61 8.21
N GLY A 349 10.92 42.30 7.19
CA GLY A 349 10.31 43.62 7.35
C GLY A 349 9.01 43.61 8.15
N LEU A 350 8.25 42.51 8.10
CA LEU A 350 7.05 42.32 8.95
C LEU A 350 7.44 42.04 10.42
N GLY A 351 8.55 41.34 10.64
CA GLY A 351 9.07 41.06 11.99
C GLY A 351 9.49 42.32 12.73
N ASP A 352 10.22 43.22 12.03
CA ASP A 352 10.69 44.50 12.60
C ASP A 352 9.52 45.47 12.91
N SER A 353 8.41 45.36 12.14
CA SER A 353 7.19 46.16 12.37
C SER A 353 6.36 45.67 13.56
N LEU A 354 6.49 44.38 13.94
CA LEU A 354 5.80 43.81 15.09
C LEU A 354 6.57 44.03 16.42
N ASP A 355 7.90 44.10 16.36
CA ASP A 355 8.72 44.42 17.55
C ASP A 355 8.57 45.89 17.97
N GLY A 356 8.29 46.81 17.03
CA GLY A 356 7.99 48.22 17.33
C GLY A 356 6.63 48.47 18.00
N LEU A 357 5.68 47.54 17.92
CA LEU A 357 4.35 47.64 18.54
C LEU A 357 4.27 47.08 19.97
N GLY A 358 5.34 46.44 20.44
CA GLY A 358 5.42 45.84 21.78
C GLY A 358 5.80 46.79 22.93
N ASP A 359 6.39 47.96 22.63
CA ASP A 359 6.96 48.85 23.63
C ASP A 359 5.99 49.99 24.07
N ASP A 360 4.86 50.20 23.39
CA ASP A 360 3.88 51.25 23.69
C ASP A 360 2.69 50.81 24.58
N LEU A 361 2.65 49.57 25.08
CA LEU A 361 1.53 49.04 25.85
C LEU A 361 1.71 49.05 27.39
N ASN A 362 2.69 49.80 27.90
CA ASN A 362 2.87 49.97 29.36
C ASN A 362 2.57 51.40 29.82
N GLY A 363 1.39 51.94 29.55
CA GLY A 363 0.89 53.21 30.01
C GLY A 363 -0.60 53.15 30.32
N GLU A 364 -0.95 53.31 31.57
CA GLU A 364 -2.26 53.28 32.23
C GLU A 364 -3.36 54.08 31.52
N GLY A 365 -4.60 53.51 31.47
CA GLY A 365 -5.80 54.37 31.56
C GLY A 365 -6.97 54.05 30.62
N SER A 366 -7.96 53.34 31.21
CA SER A 366 -9.41 53.44 31.07
C SER A 366 -10.08 53.47 29.67
N ALA A 367 -10.90 52.44 29.49
CA ALA A 367 -12.29 52.41 28.91
C ALA A 367 -12.53 52.94 27.48
N SER A 368 -12.83 52.10 26.56
CA SER A 368 -14.14 51.85 25.94
C SER A 368 -14.01 51.29 24.51
N ALA A 369 -14.82 50.25 24.25
CA ALA A 369 -15.45 49.86 22.99
C ALA A 369 -14.57 49.26 21.84
N SER A 370 -14.61 47.93 21.80
CA SER A 370 -14.90 47.08 20.61
C SER A 370 -14.60 47.62 19.20
N SER A 371 -13.59 47.08 18.57
CA SER A 371 -13.60 46.65 17.19
C SER A 371 -12.40 45.72 16.97
N ASP A 372 -12.71 44.46 16.66
CA ASP A 372 -11.73 43.43 16.30
C ASP A 372 -10.99 43.78 14.99
N PRO A 373 -9.67 43.91 15.00
CA PRO A 373 -8.91 44.17 13.79
C PRO A 373 -8.70 42.96 12.87
N LEU A 374 -9.26 41.81 13.21
CA LEU A 374 -9.17 40.56 12.43
C LEU A 374 -10.31 40.38 11.42
N ALA A 375 -11.34 41.20 11.44
CA ALA A 375 -12.45 41.10 10.49
C ALA A 375 -12.14 41.70 9.09
N ASP A 376 -11.19 42.63 9.00
CA ASP A 376 -10.87 43.31 7.73
C ASP A 376 -9.85 42.57 6.85
N VAL A 377 -9.20 41.52 7.38
CA VAL A 377 -8.21 40.76 6.58
C VAL A 377 -8.85 39.58 5.84
N SER A 378 -10.02 39.10 6.28
CA SER A 378 -10.72 38.00 5.59
C SER A 378 -11.37 38.46 4.28
N ASP A 379 -11.89 39.69 4.23
CA ASP A 379 -12.54 40.23 3.02
C ASP A 379 -11.57 40.61 1.90
N SER A 380 -10.29 40.84 2.23
CA SER A 380 -9.26 41.15 1.23
C SER A 380 -8.68 39.91 0.56
N LEU A 381 -8.77 38.72 1.17
CA LEU A 381 -8.29 37.47 0.60
C LEU A 381 -9.27 36.83 -0.38
N ASP A 382 -10.58 37.03 -0.18
CA ASP A 382 -11.60 36.51 -1.11
C ASP A 382 -11.69 37.26 -2.42
N SER A 383 -11.26 38.52 -2.46
CA SER A 383 -11.24 39.33 -3.71
C SER A 383 -10.02 39.06 -4.61
N LEU A 384 -9.01 38.28 -4.12
CA LEU A 384 -7.82 37.89 -4.90
C LEU A 384 -7.89 36.46 -5.46
N LEU A 385 -8.95 35.73 -5.11
CA LEU A 385 -9.17 34.33 -5.52
C LEU A 385 -10.37 34.14 -6.48
N SER A 386 -11.03 35.22 -6.88
CA SER A 386 -12.09 35.15 -7.92
C SER A 386 -11.59 35.55 -9.30
#